data_1f6b4cfe2b6a67af8e7cef697adc0971
#
_entry.id   1f6b4cfe2b6a67af8e7cef697adc0971
#
_cell.length_a   1.000
_cell.length_b   1.000
_cell.length_c   1.000
_cell.angle_alpha   90.00
_cell.angle_beta   90.00
_cell.angle_gamma   90.00
#
_symmetry.space_group_name_H-M   'P 1'
#
loop_
_entity.id
_entity.type
_entity.pdbx_description
1 polymer ?
#
loop_
_entity_poly.entity_id
_entity_poly.type
_entity_poly.pdbx_seq_one_letter_code
_entity_poly.pdbx_strand_id
1 'polypeptide(L)'
;DNLRYVFNWNKKRFPEPKQFFDEMNARGINVIVNLKPGILARHPYKQWLEEHNAFIKTPDGSGDYYGRWWGGPGRFVDFTSPSGRDTWKALLKKHILEMGTKTVWNDNCEMDGVEDREAQCDFEGQKGTMAELKILHSNMMAYTAKQALHEVYPGERPYIINRAGYAGIQRYAQVWGGDNLTDWRTLKFNIATILGMGISGCANMGCDIGGFAGPAPEEELLLRWIQNGVLQPRFCLNSANNDNTVTQPWMYEKMLPHIRAAYRLRYRMLPYLYSLFYESSQDGMPIWRPLFLEFPQDPQCYGDQSLTFMLGSSILVASVVEKGAKTRTIYLPNGSTWYDMNDDFRPYTGGQTIELPVDLASMPMFLRDTAVVTMTEDIHHILKDPLRHLDILIAAENDSTFVWYDDDGHSEQYKDGVYAKTAIAVTAGEQTKICFVAQGNYQSTVQSLTVKLISKDKGAYWVALDNTLLKQFIIQDDWEAADSGWYYDL
;
A
#
# COMPACT_ATOMS: atom_id res chain seq x y z
N ASP A 1 11.99 -29.66 -10.19
CA ASP A 1 12.08 -30.35 -8.89
C ASP A 1 11.11 -29.69 -7.92
N ASN A 2 10.20 -30.48 -7.35
CA ASN A 2 9.25 -30.02 -6.33
C ASN A 2 9.88 -30.03 -4.91
N LEU A 3 11.17 -29.74 -4.79
CA LEU A 3 11.91 -29.87 -3.54
C LEU A 3 11.51 -28.87 -2.46
N ARG A 4 10.92 -27.72 -2.84
CA ARG A 4 10.47 -26.65 -1.93
C ARG A 4 11.55 -26.23 -0.92
N TYR A 5 12.79 -26.12 -1.38
CA TYR A 5 13.93 -25.69 -0.57
C TYR A 5 14.10 -24.18 -0.70
N VAL A 6 13.97 -23.46 0.42
CA VAL A 6 14.37 -22.07 0.51
C VAL A 6 15.89 -21.94 0.32
N PHE A 7 16.39 -20.78 -0.11
CA PHE A 7 17.80 -20.51 -0.40
C PHE A 7 18.44 -21.43 -1.45
N ASN A 8 17.61 -22.00 -2.33
CA ASN A 8 18.06 -22.89 -3.39
C ASN A 8 17.37 -22.54 -4.72
N TRP A 9 18.15 -22.36 -5.75
CA TRP A 9 17.67 -21.97 -7.08
C TRP A 9 17.41 -23.18 -7.99
N ASN A 10 16.24 -23.22 -8.62
CA ASN A 10 15.96 -24.15 -9.69
C ASN A 10 16.77 -23.76 -10.94
N LYS A 11 17.93 -24.40 -11.13
CA LYS A 11 18.86 -24.09 -12.22
C LYS A 11 18.31 -24.36 -13.63
N LYS A 12 17.24 -25.15 -13.78
CA LYS A 12 16.55 -25.31 -15.07
C LYS A 12 15.74 -24.05 -15.44
N ARG A 13 15.12 -23.40 -14.44
CA ARG A 13 14.30 -22.19 -14.65
C ARG A 13 15.12 -20.90 -14.52
N PHE A 14 16.05 -20.91 -13.61
CA PHE A 14 16.95 -19.79 -13.29
C PHE A 14 18.39 -20.30 -13.35
N PRO A 15 18.97 -20.51 -14.56
CA PRO A 15 20.34 -21.01 -14.69
C PRO A 15 21.34 -20.03 -14.07
N GLU A 16 21.17 -18.74 -14.32
CA GLU A 16 21.98 -17.63 -13.82
C GLU A 16 21.10 -16.62 -13.08
N PRO A 17 20.79 -16.84 -11.77
CA PRO A 17 19.89 -15.97 -11.00
C PRO A 17 20.35 -14.52 -10.97
N LYS A 18 21.66 -14.27 -10.84
CA LYS A 18 22.20 -12.92 -10.80
C LYS A 18 21.92 -12.16 -12.09
N GLN A 19 22.17 -12.76 -13.24
CA GLN A 19 21.88 -12.17 -14.54
C GLN A 19 20.37 -11.85 -14.68
N PHE A 20 19.50 -12.73 -14.22
CA PHE A 20 18.05 -12.50 -14.22
C PHE A 20 17.68 -11.23 -13.44
N PHE A 21 18.22 -11.03 -12.24
CA PHE A 21 17.95 -9.82 -11.45
C PHE A 21 18.56 -8.58 -12.11
N ASP A 22 19.77 -8.67 -12.63
CA ASP A 22 20.44 -7.55 -13.32
C ASP A 22 19.60 -7.09 -14.53
N GLU A 23 19.06 -8.02 -15.33
CA GLU A 23 18.19 -7.73 -16.47
C GLU A 23 16.86 -7.09 -16.07
N MET A 24 16.21 -7.57 -14.97
CA MET A 24 14.97 -7.01 -14.47
C MET A 24 15.18 -5.59 -13.90
N ASN A 25 16.22 -5.41 -13.10
CA ASN A 25 16.60 -4.11 -12.55
C ASN A 25 16.89 -3.08 -13.65
N ALA A 26 17.59 -3.48 -14.73
CA ALA A 26 17.85 -2.61 -15.88
C ALA A 26 16.57 -2.16 -16.60
N ARG A 27 15.49 -2.95 -16.51
CA ARG A 27 14.16 -2.60 -17.04
C ARG A 27 13.34 -1.76 -16.06
N GLY A 28 13.84 -1.50 -14.84
CA GLY A 28 13.11 -0.84 -13.76
C GLY A 28 12.09 -1.75 -13.09
N ILE A 29 12.27 -3.06 -13.11
CA ILE A 29 11.40 -4.06 -12.49
C ILE A 29 12.10 -4.61 -11.26
N ASN A 30 11.59 -4.32 -10.07
CA ASN A 30 12.05 -4.92 -8.82
C ASN A 30 11.40 -6.29 -8.65
N VAL A 31 12.22 -7.35 -8.62
CA VAL A 31 11.75 -8.71 -8.38
C VAL A 31 11.85 -9.04 -6.92
N ILE A 32 10.72 -9.42 -6.31
CA ILE A 32 10.66 -9.84 -4.92
C ILE A 32 10.68 -11.36 -4.79
N VAL A 33 11.48 -11.89 -3.86
CA VAL A 33 11.61 -13.33 -3.63
C VAL A 33 10.77 -13.76 -2.44
N ASN A 34 9.91 -14.76 -2.65
CA ASN A 34 9.08 -15.37 -1.61
C ASN A 34 9.92 -16.36 -0.78
N LEU A 35 9.98 -16.15 0.52
CA LEU A 35 10.74 -16.94 1.49
C LEU A 35 9.83 -17.51 2.57
N LYS A 36 10.09 -18.75 2.96
CA LYS A 36 9.28 -19.47 3.94
C LYS A 36 10.18 -20.08 5.03
N PRO A 37 9.81 -20.03 6.34
CA PRO A 37 10.69 -20.35 7.45
C PRO A 37 10.93 -21.85 7.69
N GLY A 38 10.23 -22.73 6.99
CA GLY A 38 10.34 -24.17 7.17
C GLY A 38 11.50 -24.82 6.40
N ILE A 39 12.28 -25.64 7.07
CA ILE A 39 13.45 -26.34 6.53
C ILE A 39 13.18 -27.86 6.50
N LEU A 40 13.02 -28.41 5.31
CA LEU A 40 12.76 -29.85 5.12
C LEU A 40 13.95 -30.73 5.57
N ALA A 41 13.66 -31.98 5.94
CA ALA A 41 14.63 -32.94 6.44
C ALA A 41 15.82 -33.23 5.49
N ARG A 42 15.63 -33.05 4.17
CA ARG A 42 16.66 -33.25 3.13
C ARG A 42 17.27 -31.94 2.63
N HIS A 43 16.98 -30.81 3.32
CA HIS A 43 17.50 -29.51 2.91
C HIS A 43 19.04 -29.46 2.99
N PRO A 44 19.75 -28.90 1.98
CA PRO A 44 21.20 -28.87 1.95
C PRO A 44 21.86 -28.20 3.18
N TYR A 45 21.22 -27.17 3.73
CA TYR A 45 21.73 -26.41 4.88
C TYR A 45 21.20 -26.91 6.23
N LYS A 46 20.47 -28.04 6.27
CA LYS A 46 19.88 -28.58 7.50
C LYS A 46 20.94 -28.80 8.60
N GLN A 47 21.99 -29.53 8.28
CA GLN A 47 23.04 -29.85 9.24
C GLN A 47 23.72 -28.59 9.79
N TRP A 48 24.04 -27.66 8.93
CA TRP A 48 24.64 -26.39 9.33
C TRP A 48 23.75 -25.59 10.28
N LEU A 49 22.43 -25.54 10.03
CA LEU A 49 21.45 -24.89 10.90
C LEU A 49 21.31 -25.60 12.25
N GLU A 50 21.37 -26.96 12.27
CA GLU A 50 21.41 -27.78 13.51
C GLU A 50 22.65 -27.46 14.38
N GLU A 51 23.82 -27.46 13.77
CA GLU A 51 25.08 -27.17 14.44
C GLU A 51 25.12 -25.79 15.08
N HIS A 52 24.30 -24.83 14.52
CA HIS A 52 24.16 -23.47 15.05
C HIS A 52 22.94 -23.30 15.97
N ASN A 53 22.23 -24.35 16.35
CA ASN A 53 21.04 -24.28 17.20
C ASN A 53 19.96 -23.31 16.67
N ALA A 54 19.73 -23.33 15.37
CA ALA A 54 18.84 -22.36 14.71
C ALA A 54 17.35 -22.67 14.86
N PHE A 55 16.96 -23.83 15.35
CA PHE A 55 15.59 -24.33 15.30
C PHE A 55 14.85 -24.28 16.63
N ILE A 56 13.53 -24.12 16.54
CA ILE A 56 12.57 -24.33 17.63
C ILE A 56 12.75 -25.74 18.18
N LYS A 57 12.68 -25.93 19.50
CA LYS A 57 12.93 -27.19 20.18
C LYS A 57 11.64 -27.92 20.58
N THR A 58 11.73 -29.22 20.79
CA THR A 58 10.66 -30.03 21.38
C THR A 58 10.26 -29.49 22.76
N PRO A 59 9.04 -29.81 23.27
CA PRO A 59 8.60 -29.34 24.59
C PRO A 59 9.57 -29.65 25.74
N ASP A 60 10.23 -30.79 25.69
CA ASP A 60 11.25 -31.22 26.69
C ASP A 60 12.65 -30.63 26.42
N GLY A 61 12.83 -29.90 25.32
CA GLY A 61 14.08 -29.28 24.90
C GLY A 61 15.16 -30.28 24.43
N SER A 62 14.82 -31.57 24.28
CA SER A 62 15.78 -32.63 23.95
C SER A 62 16.25 -32.65 22.50
N GLY A 63 15.49 -32.02 21.60
CA GLY A 63 15.78 -32.00 20.17
C GLY A 63 15.06 -30.90 19.41
N ASP A 64 15.28 -30.85 18.10
CA ASP A 64 14.57 -29.90 17.24
C ASP A 64 13.15 -30.37 17.01
N TYR A 65 12.21 -29.42 17.03
CA TYR A 65 10.80 -29.66 16.74
C TYR A 65 10.56 -29.94 15.26
N TYR A 66 9.82 -30.99 14.93
CA TYR A 66 9.34 -31.32 13.58
C TYR A 66 7.87 -31.01 13.46
N GLY A 67 7.53 -30.03 12.66
CA GLY A 67 6.18 -29.66 12.39
C GLY A 67 5.73 -30.06 10.97
N ARG A 68 4.47 -29.74 10.65
CA ARG A 68 3.91 -29.95 9.33
C ARG A 68 4.41 -28.91 8.35
N TRP A 69 4.92 -29.36 7.21
CA TRP A 69 5.42 -28.45 6.17
C TRP A 69 5.09 -28.96 4.76
N TRP A 70 5.20 -28.10 3.79
CA TRP A 70 4.98 -28.45 2.39
C TRP A 70 6.15 -29.29 1.84
N GLY A 71 5.86 -30.50 1.45
CA GLY A 71 6.87 -31.44 0.99
C GLY A 71 7.34 -32.46 2.04
N GLY A 72 6.73 -32.45 3.24
CA GLY A 72 7.02 -33.39 4.34
C GLY A 72 7.27 -32.70 5.68
N PRO A 73 7.67 -33.44 6.71
CA PRO A 73 8.05 -32.84 7.98
C PRO A 73 9.17 -31.82 7.82
N GLY A 74 9.01 -30.66 8.46
CA GLY A 74 9.98 -29.57 8.45
C GLY A 74 10.33 -29.10 9.85
N ARG A 75 11.50 -28.52 9.99
CA ARG A 75 11.90 -27.76 11.16
C ARG A 75 11.72 -26.28 10.88
N PHE A 76 11.56 -25.50 11.92
CA PHE A 76 11.28 -24.07 11.81
C PHE A 76 12.38 -23.28 12.52
N VAL A 77 12.87 -22.25 11.84
CA VAL A 77 13.88 -21.37 12.42
C VAL A 77 13.26 -20.60 13.58
N ASP A 78 13.97 -20.61 14.71
CA ASP A 78 13.59 -19.80 15.87
C ASP A 78 14.07 -18.35 15.68
N PHE A 79 13.17 -17.50 15.18
CA PHE A 79 13.49 -16.07 15.01
C PHE A 79 13.55 -15.30 16.33
N THR A 80 13.14 -15.89 17.44
CA THR A 80 13.33 -15.30 18.78
C THR A 80 14.75 -15.47 19.29
N SER A 81 15.51 -16.43 18.70
CA SER A 81 16.92 -16.69 18.99
C SER A 81 17.86 -15.81 18.16
N PRO A 82 18.90 -15.21 18.76
CA PRO A 82 19.98 -14.58 18.00
C PRO A 82 20.60 -15.53 16.97
N SER A 83 20.89 -16.78 17.36
CA SER A 83 21.48 -17.77 16.46
C SER A 83 20.59 -18.13 15.29
N GLY A 84 19.27 -18.28 15.52
CA GLY A 84 18.28 -18.48 14.44
C GLY A 84 18.27 -17.33 13.46
N ARG A 85 18.28 -16.10 13.94
CA ARG A 85 18.33 -14.91 13.09
C ARG A 85 19.64 -14.78 12.31
N ASP A 86 20.78 -15.00 12.96
CA ASP A 86 22.08 -14.85 12.30
C ASP A 86 22.30 -15.89 11.21
N THR A 87 21.89 -17.14 11.45
CA THR A 87 21.95 -18.19 10.43
C THR A 87 21.01 -17.90 9.26
N TRP A 88 19.78 -17.48 9.53
CA TRP A 88 18.84 -17.07 8.48
C TRP A 88 19.38 -15.89 7.66
N LYS A 89 19.90 -14.87 8.35
CA LYS A 89 20.50 -13.69 7.73
C LYS A 89 21.68 -14.04 6.83
N ALA A 90 22.55 -14.94 7.26
CA ALA A 90 23.68 -15.38 6.47
C ALA A 90 23.26 -16.09 5.16
N LEU A 91 22.25 -16.97 5.23
CA LEU A 91 21.71 -17.63 4.04
C LEU A 91 20.95 -16.67 3.14
N LEU A 92 20.16 -15.76 3.70
CA LEU A 92 19.42 -14.72 2.97
C LEU A 92 20.38 -13.83 2.17
N LYS A 93 21.44 -13.34 2.80
CA LYS A 93 22.45 -12.51 2.13
C LYS A 93 23.08 -13.26 0.96
N LYS A 94 23.68 -14.42 1.24
CA LYS A 94 24.46 -15.19 0.28
C LYS A 94 23.66 -15.71 -0.92
N HIS A 95 22.45 -16.19 -0.67
CA HIS A 95 21.70 -16.94 -1.70
C HIS A 95 20.59 -16.14 -2.36
N ILE A 96 20.22 -14.99 -1.81
CA ILE A 96 19.09 -14.17 -2.29
C ILE A 96 19.55 -12.75 -2.58
N LEU A 97 20.02 -12.00 -1.58
CA LEU A 97 20.30 -10.58 -1.76
C LEU A 97 21.50 -10.33 -2.67
N GLU A 98 22.58 -11.11 -2.55
CA GLU A 98 23.76 -11.03 -3.43
C GLU A 98 23.46 -11.42 -4.89
N MET A 99 22.29 -12.02 -5.15
CA MET A 99 21.81 -12.24 -6.51
C MET A 99 21.24 -10.97 -7.16
N GLY A 100 20.93 -9.91 -6.40
CA GLY A 100 20.54 -8.60 -6.93
C GLY A 100 19.12 -8.15 -6.57
N THR A 101 18.36 -8.90 -5.75
CA THR A 101 17.07 -8.40 -5.24
C THR A 101 17.28 -7.49 -4.03
N LYS A 102 16.56 -6.35 -4.01
CA LYS A 102 16.53 -5.40 -2.88
C LYS A 102 15.25 -5.52 -2.05
N THR A 103 14.49 -6.60 -2.25
CA THR A 103 13.16 -6.78 -1.68
C THR A 103 12.97 -8.20 -1.15
N VAL A 104 12.17 -8.38 -0.11
CA VAL A 104 11.93 -9.67 0.54
C VAL A 104 10.45 -9.87 0.81
N TRP A 105 9.93 -11.06 0.50
CA TRP A 105 8.56 -11.49 0.81
C TRP A 105 8.60 -12.66 1.81
N ASN A 106 8.33 -12.39 3.07
CA ASN A 106 8.24 -13.39 4.12
C ASN A 106 6.83 -13.98 4.15
N ASP A 107 6.74 -15.19 3.66
CA ASP A 107 5.50 -15.96 3.60
C ASP A 107 5.50 -17.10 4.64
N ASN A 108 4.31 -17.54 5.07
CA ASN A 108 4.13 -18.51 6.16
C ASN A 108 4.88 -18.15 7.46
N CYS A 109 5.12 -16.87 7.66
CA CYS A 109 5.85 -16.35 8.82
C CYS A 109 5.03 -16.39 10.13
N GLU A 110 3.75 -16.73 10.07
CA GLU A 110 2.87 -17.00 11.20
C GLU A 110 3.21 -18.33 11.93
N MET A 111 4.11 -19.14 11.38
CA MET A 111 4.59 -20.40 11.99
C MET A 111 3.50 -21.47 12.20
N ASP A 112 2.52 -21.55 11.32
CA ASP A 112 1.40 -22.49 11.44
C ASP A 112 1.81 -23.98 11.38
N GLY A 113 2.98 -24.27 10.82
CA GLY A 113 3.53 -25.62 10.84
C GLY A 113 4.03 -26.08 12.21
N VAL A 114 4.16 -25.18 13.19
CA VAL A 114 4.47 -25.51 14.59
C VAL A 114 3.15 -25.59 15.37
N GLU A 115 2.59 -26.79 15.45
CA GLU A 115 1.27 -27.04 16.04
C GLU A 115 1.33 -27.21 17.56
N ASP A 116 2.47 -27.68 18.10
CA ASP A 116 2.66 -27.88 19.54
C ASP A 116 2.93 -26.55 20.25
N ARG A 117 2.01 -26.16 21.11
CA ARG A 117 2.06 -24.90 21.86
C ARG A 117 3.16 -24.88 22.94
N GLU A 118 3.61 -26.06 23.39
CA GLU A 118 4.67 -26.20 24.39
C GLU A 118 6.08 -26.30 23.78
N ALA A 119 6.19 -26.29 22.43
CA ALA A 119 7.48 -26.24 21.75
C ALA A 119 8.29 -25.04 22.25
N GLN A 120 9.59 -25.25 22.49
CA GLN A 120 10.44 -24.27 23.18
C GLN A 120 11.14 -23.31 22.18
N CYS A 121 11.11 -22.03 22.50
CA CYS A 121 11.84 -20.96 21.82
C CYS A 121 12.87 -20.35 22.76
N ASP A 122 14.00 -19.88 22.21
CA ASP A 122 15.12 -19.34 23.00
C ASP A 122 14.81 -17.98 23.65
N PHE A 123 14.10 -17.10 22.93
CA PHE A 123 13.72 -15.76 23.37
C PHE A 123 14.88 -14.97 24.02
N GLU A 124 15.96 -14.73 23.28
CA GLU A 124 17.17 -14.05 23.75
C GLU A 124 17.78 -14.70 25.01
N GLY A 125 17.71 -16.04 25.12
CA GLY A 125 18.17 -16.81 26.27
C GLY A 125 17.22 -16.86 27.45
N GLN A 126 16.11 -16.12 27.44
CA GLN A 126 15.12 -16.13 28.53
C GLN A 126 14.22 -17.37 28.49
N LYS A 127 14.14 -18.01 27.34
CA LYS A 127 13.25 -19.13 27.01
C LYS A 127 11.77 -18.79 27.10
N GLY A 128 10.98 -19.52 26.37
CA GLY A 128 9.51 -19.40 26.35
C GLY A 128 8.91 -20.44 25.42
N THR A 129 7.60 -20.58 25.44
CA THR A 129 6.87 -21.53 24.62
C THR A 129 6.31 -20.89 23.34
N MET A 130 5.96 -21.71 22.36
CA MET A 130 5.22 -21.23 21.18
C MET A 130 3.87 -20.63 21.54
N ALA A 131 3.23 -21.05 22.64
CA ALA A 131 2.01 -20.42 23.13
C ALA A 131 2.20 -18.93 23.45
N GLU A 132 3.37 -18.57 23.98
CA GLU A 132 3.70 -17.20 24.39
C GLU A 132 4.32 -16.38 23.26
N LEU A 133 5.12 -17.00 22.39
CA LEU A 133 6.07 -16.32 21.51
C LEU A 133 5.71 -16.42 20.02
N LYS A 134 4.71 -17.21 19.62
CA LYS A 134 4.36 -17.45 18.22
C LYS A 134 4.22 -16.15 17.42
N ILE A 135 3.55 -15.17 18.00
CA ILE A 135 3.28 -13.90 17.36
C ILE A 135 4.53 -13.04 17.08
N LEU A 136 5.62 -13.26 17.82
CA LEU A 136 6.87 -12.51 17.65
C LEU A 136 7.67 -12.99 16.44
N HIS A 137 7.53 -14.26 16.04
CA HIS A 137 8.32 -14.82 14.93
C HIS A 137 8.15 -14.04 13.63
N SER A 138 6.93 -13.61 13.28
CA SER A 138 6.68 -12.81 12.08
C SER A 138 7.43 -11.48 12.12
N ASN A 139 7.36 -10.77 13.23
CA ASN A 139 8.03 -9.48 13.41
C ASN A 139 9.56 -9.65 13.38
N MET A 140 10.08 -10.71 14.03
CA MET A 140 11.52 -10.97 14.08
C MET A 140 12.07 -11.48 12.76
N MET A 141 11.29 -12.20 11.95
CA MET A 141 11.66 -12.56 10.57
C MET A 141 11.77 -11.31 9.69
N ALA A 142 10.83 -10.35 9.81
CA ALA A 142 10.90 -9.07 9.12
C ALA A 142 12.08 -8.21 9.58
N TYR A 143 12.33 -8.15 10.89
CA TYR A 143 13.48 -7.47 11.46
C TYR A 143 14.81 -8.04 10.90
N THR A 144 14.93 -9.36 10.85
CA THR A 144 16.11 -10.07 10.30
C THR A 144 16.30 -9.74 8.82
N ALA A 145 15.22 -9.72 8.04
CA ALA A 145 15.27 -9.33 6.63
C ALA A 145 15.71 -7.86 6.46
N LYS A 146 15.22 -6.95 7.31
CA LYS A 146 15.62 -5.54 7.31
C LYS A 146 17.11 -5.38 7.61
N GLN A 147 17.63 -6.09 8.61
CA GLN A 147 19.06 -6.09 8.92
C GLN A 147 19.90 -6.60 7.74
N ALA A 148 19.49 -7.73 7.13
CA ALA A 148 20.19 -8.30 5.99
C ALA A 148 20.24 -7.31 4.80
N LEU A 149 19.13 -6.65 4.51
CA LEU A 149 19.05 -5.64 3.44
C LEU A 149 19.97 -4.45 3.71
N HIS A 150 19.99 -3.91 4.93
CA HIS A 150 20.89 -2.81 5.29
C HIS A 150 22.38 -3.22 5.23
N GLU A 151 22.72 -4.48 5.55
CA GLU A 151 24.09 -4.95 5.45
C GLU A 151 24.56 -5.13 4.00
N VAL A 152 23.68 -5.55 3.09
CA VAL A 152 24.01 -5.77 1.66
C VAL A 152 23.87 -4.49 0.84
N TYR A 153 22.87 -3.67 1.14
CA TYR A 153 22.54 -2.44 0.44
C TYR A 153 22.48 -1.24 1.40
N PRO A 154 23.62 -0.82 1.95
CA PRO A 154 23.65 0.31 2.90
C PRO A 154 23.14 1.59 2.24
N GLY A 155 22.28 2.32 2.94
CA GLY A 155 21.66 3.55 2.47
C GLY A 155 20.45 3.37 1.55
N GLU A 156 20.13 2.15 1.11
CA GLU A 156 18.91 1.85 0.38
C GLU A 156 17.75 1.60 1.35
N ARG A 157 16.56 2.04 0.98
CA ARG A 157 15.34 1.83 1.75
C ARG A 157 14.87 0.37 1.60
N PRO A 158 14.83 -0.42 2.69
CA PRO A 158 14.41 -1.82 2.61
C PRO A 158 12.92 -1.92 2.30
N TYR A 159 12.56 -2.82 1.38
CA TYR A 159 11.18 -3.15 1.09
C TYR A 159 10.89 -4.61 1.42
N ILE A 160 10.05 -4.83 2.42
CA ILE A 160 9.73 -6.14 2.97
C ILE A 160 8.22 -6.30 3.04
N ILE A 161 7.73 -7.46 2.60
CA ILE A 161 6.33 -7.87 2.76
C ILE A 161 6.28 -9.06 3.70
N ASN A 162 5.38 -9.02 4.68
CA ASN A 162 5.08 -10.11 5.59
C ASN A 162 3.64 -10.57 5.46
N ARG A 163 3.39 -11.88 5.47
CA ARG A 163 2.01 -12.42 5.49
C ARG A 163 1.32 -12.18 6.82
N ALA A 164 2.07 -12.17 7.90
CA ALA A 164 1.55 -11.91 9.22
C ALA A 164 2.39 -10.87 9.94
N GLY A 165 1.81 -10.27 10.97
CA GLY A 165 2.48 -9.32 11.83
C GLY A 165 1.69 -9.09 13.11
N TYR A 166 2.39 -8.61 14.12
CA TYR A 166 1.84 -8.17 15.39
C TYR A 166 2.21 -6.70 15.63
N ALA A 167 1.74 -6.10 16.71
CA ALA A 167 2.10 -4.73 17.08
C ALA A 167 3.61 -4.48 16.95
N GLY A 168 4.00 -3.45 16.22
CA GLY A 168 5.39 -3.14 15.90
C GLY A 168 5.88 -3.62 14.53
N ILE A 169 5.09 -4.44 13.79
CA ILE A 169 5.47 -4.90 12.43
C ILE A 169 5.62 -3.73 11.46
N GLN A 170 4.87 -2.66 11.62
CA GLN A 170 4.91 -1.46 10.78
C GLN A 170 6.32 -0.82 10.72
N ARG A 171 7.20 -1.12 11.68
CA ARG A 171 8.60 -0.66 11.69
C ARG A 171 9.49 -1.42 10.70
N TYR A 172 9.03 -2.55 10.20
CA TYR A 172 9.86 -3.49 9.44
C TYR A 172 9.26 -3.83 8.08
N ALA A 173 7.95 -3.99 7.98
CA ALA A 173 7.34 -4.57 6.79
C ALA A 173 5.95 -4.00 6.51
N GLN A 174 5.57 -4.08 5.23
CA GLN A 174 4.20 -4.04 4.76
C GLN A 174 3.54 -5.40 5.03
N VAL A 175 2.24 -5.41 5.30
CA VAL A 175 1.47 -6.65 5.56
C VAL A 175 0.41 -6.86 4.47
N TRP A 176 0.06 -8.11 4.19
CA TRP A 176 -1.12 -8.42 3.37
C TRP A 176 -2.05 -9.41 4.06
N GLY A 177 -3.29 -9.50 3.57
CA GLY A 177 -4.35 -10.29 4.21
C GLY A 177 -4.27 -11.81 4.02
N GLY A 178 -3.17 -12.35 3.50
CA GLY A 178 -3.02 -13.78 3.23
C GLY A 178 -3.86 -14.28 2.04
N ASP A 179 -4.14 -15.58 2.03
CA ASP A 179 -4.77 -16.31 0.93
C ASP A 179 -6.30 -16.11 0.95
N ASN A 180 -6.78 -15.04 0.39
CA ASN A 180 -8.20 -14.73 0.30
C ASN A 180 -8.89 -15.49 -0.85
N LEU A 181 -10.21 -15.73 -0.72
CA LEU A 181 -10.99 -16.43 -1.72
C LEU A 181 -11.46 -15.51 -2.84
N THR A 182 -11.60 -16.06 -4.05
CA THR A 182 -12.13 -15.35 -5.22
C THR A 182 -13.65 -15.34 -5.20
N ASP A 183 -14.25 -14.39 -4.48
CA ASP A 183 -15.69 -14.17 -4.44
C ASP A 183 -16.06 -12.72 -4.01
N TRP A 184 -17.31 -12.33 -4.25
CA TRP A 184 -17.86 -11.01 -3.90
C TRP A 184 -17.89 -10.74 -2.39
N ARG A 185 -18.07 -11.77 -1.58
CA ARG A 185 -18.08 -11.66 -0.11
C ARG A 185 -16.68 -11.27 0.39
N THR A 186 -15.66 -11.90 -0.16
CA THR A 186 -14.27 -11.63 0.19
C THR A 186 -13.84 -10.22 -0.22
N LEU A 187 -14.28 -9.71 -1.38
CA LEU A 187 -14.06 -8.32 -1.76
C LEU A 187 -14.57 -7.36 -0.67
N LYS A 188 -15.78 -7.56 -0.16
CA LYS A 188 -16.35 -6.76 0.95
C LYS A 188 -15.54 -6.93 2.23
N PHE A 189 -15.21 -8.17 2.58
CA PHE A 189 -14.42 -8.49 3.76
C PHE A 189 -13.05 -7.82 3.75
N ASN A 190 -12.41 -7.74 2.60
CA ASN A 190 -11.10 -7.10 2.46
C ASN A 190 -11.14 -5.62 2.83
N ILE A 191 -12.22 -4.90 2.51
CA ILE A 191 -12.37 -3.50 2.90
C ILE A 191 -12.36 -3.38 4.42
N ALA A 192 -13.21 -4.14 5.11
CA ALA A 192 -13.27 -4.13 6.57
C ALA A 192 -11.94 -4.57 7.21
N THR A 193 -11.25 -5.55 6.60
CA THR A 193 -9.95 -6.04 7.08
C THR A 193 -8.89 -4.93 7.00
N ILE A 194 -8.80 -4.21 5.88
CA ILE A 194 -7.82 -3.12 5.71
C ILE A 194 -8.10 -1.99 6.70
N LEU A 195 -9.37 -1.61 6.89
CA LEU A 195 -9.77 -0.60 7.87
C LEU A 195 -9.41 -1.02 9.30
N GLY A 196 -9.72 -2.28 9.67
CA GLY A 196 -9.40 -2.83 10.99
C GLY A 196 -7.90 -2.91 11.25
N MET A 197 -7.10 -3.32 10.28
CA MET A 197 -5.65 -3.35 10.37
C MET A 197 -5.06 -1.94 10.47
N GLY A 198 -5.61 -0.98 9.72
CA GLY A 198 -5.20 0.42 9.77
C GLY A 198 -5.31 1.00 11.18
N ILE A 199 -6.48 0.89 11.82
CA ILE A 199 -6.69 1.37 13.19
C ILE A 199 -5.94 0.54 14.26
N SER A 200 -5.45 -0.64 13.88
CA SER A 200 -4.57 -1.47 14.74
C SER A 200 -3.08 -1.15 14.57
N GLY A 201 -2.73 -0.09 13.85
CA GLY A 201 -1.36 0.36 13.64
C GLY A 201 -0.65 -0.25 12.41
N CYS A 202 -1.35 -1.02 11.57
CA CYS A 202 -0.82 -1.59 10.33
C CYS A 202 -1.39 -0.86 9.12
N ALA A 203 -1.10 0.42 8.98
CA ALA A 203 -1.66 1.28 7.93
C ALA A 203 -1.22 0.88 6.52
N ASN A 204 -0.01 0.33 6.36
CA ASN A 204 0.51 -0.14 5.08
C ASN A 204 0.12 -1.61 4.85
N MET A 205 -1.15 -1.81 4.46
CA MET A 205 -1.76 -3.11 4.29
C MET A 205 -2.60 -3.16 3.02
N GLY A 206 -2.78 -4.34 2.46
CA GLY A 206 -3.70 -4.63 1.37
C GLY A 206 -3.99 -6.11 1.27
N CYS A 207 -4.90 -6.49 0.39
CA CYS A 207 -5.26 -7.87 0.12
C CYS A 207 -4.93 -8.25 -1.33
N ASP A 208 -4.87 -9.53 -1.63
CA ASP A 208 -4.65 -9.99 -2.99
C ASP A 208 -5.86 -9.67 -3.86
N ILE A 209 -5.65 -8.83 -4.87
CA ILE A 209 -6.69 -8.29 -5.74
C ILE A 209 -7.10 -9.35 -6.76
N GLY A 210 -8.41 -9.58 -6.84
CA GLY A 210 -8.99 -10.64 -7.66
C GLY A 210 -9.18 -11.96 -6.91
N GLY A 211 -8.68 -12.05 -5.66
CA GLY A 211 -8.65 -13.27 -4.86
C GLY A 211 -7.43 -14.13 -5.16
N PHE A 212 -6.87 -14.76 -4.11
CA PHE A 212 -5.72 -15.66 -4.23
C PHE A 212 -6.14 -17.08 -4.59
N ALA A 213 -7.09 -17.66 -3.86
CA ALA A 213 -7.52 -19.05 -3.99
C ALA A 213 -8.94 -19.16 -4.55
N GLY A 214 -9.20 -20.23 -5.33
CA GLY A 214 -10.48 -20.48 -5.96
C GLY A 214 -10.40 -20.45 -7.49
N PRO A 215 -11.53 -20.29 -8.19
CA PRO A 215 -11.52 -20.14 -9.64
C PRO A 215 -10.94 -18.79 -10.04
N ALA A 216 -10.56 -18.62 -11.31
CA ALA A 216 -10.29 -17.29 -11.86
C ALA A 216 -11.53 -16.39 -11.65
N PRO A 217 -11.36 -15.12 -11.27
CA PRO A 217 -12.50 -14.22 -11.05
C PRO A 217 -13.28 -13.98 -12.35
N GLU A 218 -14.59 -13.82 -12.23
CA GLU A 218 -15.39 -13.32 -13.35
C GLU A 218 -15.01 -11.87 -13.71
N GLU A 219 -15.33 -11.44 -14.92
CA GLU A 219 -14.90 -10.15 -15.48
C GLU A 219 -15.27 -8.94 -14.59
N GLU A 220 -16.51 -8.87 -14.11
CA GLU A 220 -16.97 -7.78 -13.26
C GLU A 220 -16.32 -7.82 -11.88
N LEU A 221 -16.19 -9.01 -11.27
CA LEU A 221 -15.56 -9.16 -9.97
C LEU A 221 -14.12 -8.65 -10.00
N LEU A 222 -13.32 -9.05 -11.00
CA LEU A 222 -11.96 -8.58 -11.13
C LEU A 222 -11.90 -7.05 -11.29
N LEU A 223 -12.76 -6.50 -12.17
CA LEU A 223 -12.81 -5.06 -12.39
C LEU A 223 -13.12 -4.31 -11.08
N ARG A 224 -14.16 -4.71 -10.35
CA ARG A 224 -14.54 -4.07 -9.08
C ARG A 224 -13.45 -4.19 -8.02
N TRP A 225 -12.77 -5.33 -7.99
CA TRP A 225 -11.65 -5.52 -7.08
C TRP A 225 -10.46 -4.64 -7.43
N ILE A 226 -10.16 -4.48 -8.73
CA ILE A 226 -9.12 -3.55 -9.19
C ILE A 226 -9.50 -2.09 -8.86
N GLN A 227 -10.75 -1.68 -9.12
CA GLN A 227 -11.24 -0.33 -8.81
C GLN A 227 -11.11 -0.01 -7.31
N ASN A 228 -11.42 -0.94 -6.43
CA ASN A 228 -11.16 -0.80 -5.00
C ASN A 228 -9.65 -0.85 -4.70
N GLY A 229 -8.95 -1.79 -5.32
CA GLY A 229 -7.54 -2.09 -5.07
C GLY A 229 -6.59 -0.95 -5.39
N VAL A 230 -6.85 -0.18 -6.45
CA VAL A 230 -5.98 0.96 -6.84
C VAL A 230 -5.93 2.05 -5.77
N LEU A 231 -6.87 2.06 -4.85
CA LEU A 231 -6.89 2.98 -3.70
C LEU A 231 -6.27 2.36 -2.44
N GLN A 232 -6.01 1.04 -2.42
CA GLN A 232 -5.40 0.38 -1.26
C GLN A 232 -3.95 0.85 -1.07
N PRO A 233 -3.46 0.91 0.18
CA PRO A 233 -2.05 1.16 0.46
C PRO A 233 -1.14 0.19 -0.30
N ARG A 234 -1.36 -1.12 -0.16
CA ARG A 234 -0.71 -2.15 -0.97
C ARG A 234 -1.62 -2.54 -2.15
N PHE A 235 -1.18 -2.26 -3.37
CA PHE A 235 -1.85 -2.68 -4.60
C PHE A 235 -1.11 -3.87 -5.21
N CYS A 236 -1.70 -5.07 -5.18
CA CYS A 236 -1.05 -6.28 -5.68
C CYS A 236 -2.08 -7.28 -6.21
N LEU A 237 -1.93 -7.69 -7.47
CA LEU A 237 -2.60 -8.87 -8.00
C LEU A 237 -1.72 -10.09 -7.72
N ASN A 238 -2.27 -11.06 -7.02
CA ASN A 238 -1.60 -12.32 -6.68
C ASN A 238 -2.62 -13.44 -6.62
N SER A 239 -2.35 -14.56 -7.26
CA SER A 239 -3.30 -15.67 -7.35
C SER A 239 -2.62 -17.03 -7.45
N ALA A 240 -3.30 -18.05 -6.92
CA ALA A 240 -3.01 -19.46 -7.14
C ALA A 240 -4.35 -20.15 -7.46
N ASN A 241 -4.83 -19.94 -8.68
CA ASN A 241 -6.14 -20.48 -9.11
C ASN A 241 -6.16 -22.02 -9.04
N ASN A 242 -7.33 -22.59 -8.74
CA ASN A 242 -7.49 -24.05 -8.54
C ASN A 242 -7.12 -24.88 -9.77
N ASP A 243 -7.21 -24.31 -10.97
CA ASP A 243 -6.85 -24.93 -12.24
C ASP A 243 -5.37 -24.72 -12.63
N ASN A 244 -4.54 -24.21 -11.70
CA ASN A 244 -3.16 -23.82 -11.90
C ASN A 244 -2.93 -22.69 -12.93
N THR A 245 -3.96 -21.91 -13.26
CA THR A 245 -3.82 -20.67 -14.00
C THR A 245 -3.42 -19.51 -13.08
N VAL A 246 -3.26 -18.33 -13.67
CA VAL A 246 -3.02 -17.08 -12.94
C VAL A 246 -4.02 -16.03 -13.38
N THR A 247 -4.29 -15.06 -12.52
CA THR A 247 -5.15 -13.92 -12.84
C THR A 247 -4.28 -12.72 -13.20
N GLN A 248 -4.43 -12.23 -14.44
CA GLN A 248 -3.71 -11.07 -14.91
C GLN A 248 -4.67 -10.08 -15.61
N PRO A 249 -4.49 -8.76 -15.45
CA PRO A 249 -5.41 -7.74 -16.00
C PRO A 249 -5.63 -7.87 -17.51
N TRP A 250 -4.59 -8.18 -18.27
CA TRP A 250 -4.64 -8.27 -19.74
C TRP A 250 -5.39 -9.49 -20.28
N MET A 251 -5.75 -10.45 -19.41
CA MET A 251 -6.56 -11.63 -19.79
C MET A 251 -8.06 -11.30 -19.89
N TYR A 252 -8.46 -10.08 -19.49
CA TYR A 252 -9.86 -9.63 -19.43
C TYR A 252 -10.10 -8.49 -20.42
N GLU A 253 -10.01 -8.84 -21.72
CA GLU A 253 -10.01 -7.85 -22.83
C GLU A 253 -11.16 -6.86 -22.80
N LYS A 254 -12.39 -7.33 -22.50
CA LYS A 254 -13.59 -6.46 -22.44
C LYS A 254 -13.53 -5.43 -21.30
N MET A 255 -12.87 -5.80 -20.18
CA MET A 255 -12.73 -4.92 -19.02
C MET A 255 -11.48 -4.03 -19.11
N LEU A 256 -10.60 -4.29 -20.06
CA LEU A 256 -9.29 -3.64 -20.17
C LEU A 256 -9.34 -2.11 -20.22
N PRO A 257 -10.30 -1.46 -20.92
CA PRO A 257 -10.43 0.01 -20.87
C PRO A 257 -10.68 0.53 -19.45
N HIS A 258 -11.58 -0.08 -18.70
CA HIS A 258 -11.90 0.30 -17.31
C HIS A 258 -10.75 -0.01 -16.36
N ILE A 259 -10.09 -1.14 -16.55
CA ILE A 259 -8.90 -1.53 -15.78
C ILE A 259 -7.80 -0.50 -15.98
N ARG A 260 -7.52 -0.08 -17.22
CA ARG A 260 -6.51 0.95 -17.51
C ARG A 260 -6.85 2.29 -16.87
N ALA A 261 -8.14 2.70 -16.90
CA ALA A 261 -8.57 3.91 -16.25
C ALA A 261 -8.32 3.87 -14.72
N ALA A 262 -8.61 2.75 -14.07
CA ALA A 262 -8.33 2.55 -12.65
C ALA A 262 -6.82 2.61 -12.34
N TYR A 263 -5.98 1.96 -13.15
CA TYR A 263 -4.51 2.02 -12.98
C TYR A 263 -3.98 3.46 -13.16
N ARG A 264 -4.46 4.18 -14.18
CA ARG A 264 -4.09 5.59 -14.38
C ARG A 264 -4.46 6.44 -13.17
N LEU A 265 -5.67 6.25 -12.60
CA LEU A 265 -6.06 6.94 -11.38
C LEU A 265 -5.04 6.71 -10.25
N ARG A 266 -4.61 5.45 -10.00
CA ARG A 266 -3.59 5.19 -8.99
C ARG A 266 -2.29 5.94 -9.24
N TYR A 267 -1.79 5.91 -10.49
CA TYR A 267 -0.55 6.59 -10.83
C TYR A 267 -0.67 8.10 -10.65
N ARG A 268 -1.78 8.68 -11.07
CA ARG A 268 -2.07 10.10 -10.85
C ARG A 268 -2.17 10.48 -9.38
N MET A 269 -2.66 9.58 -8.54
CA MET A 269 -2.80 9.80 -7.09
C MET A 269 -1.53 9.50 -6.28
N LEU A 270 -0.42 9.08 -6.90
CA LEU A 270 0.80 8.73 -6.16
C LEU A 270 1.33 9.86 -5.27
N PRO A 271 1.34 11.15 -5.67
CA PRO A 271 1.79 12.23 -4.79
C PRO A 271 0.94 12.34 -3.51
N TYR A 272 -0.38 12.16 -3.61
CA TYR A 272 -1.28 12.13 -2.47
C TYR A 272 -1.06 10.89 -1.59
N LEU A 273 -1.04 9.71 -2.19
CA LEU A 273 -0.84 8.45 -1.47
C LEU A 273 0.51 8.44 -0.74
N TYR A 274 1.57 8.93 -1.38
CA TYR A 274 2.91 8.99 -0.78
C TYR A 274 2.95 9.93 0.41
N SER A 275 2.25 11.06 0.32
CA SER A 275 2.07 11.99 1.44
C SER A 275 1.28 11.37 2.60
N LEU A 276 0.27 10.54 2.32
CA LEU A 276 -0.46 9.78 3.35
C LEU A 276 0.43 8.71 4.01
N PHE A 277 1.34 8.06 3.25
CA PHE A 277 2.35 7.17 3.84
C PHE A 277 3.31 7.93 4.75
N TYR A 278 3.71 9.13 4.36
CA TYR A 278 4.52 10.00 5.20
C TYR A 278 3.76 10.36 6.49
N GLU A 279 2.53 10.87 6.42
CA GLU A 279 1.66 11.15 7.57
C GLU A 279 1.59 9.94 8.51
N SER A 280 1.25 8.77 7.96
CA SER A 280 1.16 7.52 8.73
C SER A 280 2.49 7.14 9.41
N SER A 281 3.62 7.47 8.82
CA SER A 281 4.95 7.21 9.42
C SER A 281 5.26 8.13 10.59
N GLN A 282 4.61 9.30 10.68
CA GLN A 282 4.85 10.30 11.71
C GLN A 282 3.96 10.09 12.94
N ASP A 283 2.67 9.87 12.75
CA ASP A 283 1.66 9.84 13.81
C ASP A 283 0.84 8.54 13.86
N GLY A 284 1.02 7.64 12.89
CA GLY A 284 0.32 6.36 12.84
C GLY A 284 -1.08 6.45 12.23
N MET A 285 -1.51 7.59 11.72
CA MET A 285 -2.83 7.72 11.08
C MET A 285 -2.96 6.75 9.90
N PRO A 286 -4.06 5.96 9.83
CA PRO A 286 -4.24 5.03 8.73
C PRO A 286 -4.52 5.77 7.41
N ILE A 287 -4.07 5.16 6.32
CA ILE A 287 -4.29 5.68 4.96
C ILE A 287 -5.76 5.53 4.57
N TRP A 288 -6.36 4.36 4.83
CA TRP A 288 -7.80 4.14 4.79
C TRP A 288 -8.37 4.32 6.18
N ARG A 289 -9.33 5.22 6.32
CA ARG A 289 -9.91 5.61 7.62
C ARG A 289 -11.39 5.22 7.68
N PRO A 290 -11.84 4.46 8.67
CA PRO A 290 -13.27 4.26 8.88
C PRO A 290 -13.94 5.62 9.18
N LEU A 291 -15.19 5.80 8.76
CA LEU A 291 -15.87 7.10 8.86
C LEU A 291 -15.89 7.64 10.30
N PHE A 292 -16.05 6.78 11.30
CA PHE A 292 -16.09 7.20 12.72
C PHE A 292 -14.76 7.82 13.19
N LEU A 293 -13.64 7.55 12.54
CA LEU A 293 -12.33 8.13 12.90
C LEU A 293 -12.27 9.62 12.51
N GLU A 294 -12.84 9.97 11.36
CA GLU A 294 -12.88 11.34 10.84
C GLU A 294 -14.11 12.13 11.33
N PHE A 295 -15.21 11.41 11.63
CA PHE A 295 -16.50 12.00 12.02
C PHE A 295 -17.00 11.39 13.33
N PRO A 296 -16.26 11.53 14.46
CA PRO A 296 -16.61 10.89 15.73
C PRO A 296 -17.90 11.43 16.35
N GLN A 297 -18.36 12.60 15.93
CA GLN A 297 -19.60 13.21 16.44
C GLN A 297 -20.85 12.84 15.62
N ASP A 298 -20.67 12.11 14.52
CA ASP A 298 -21.78 11.65 13.67
C ASP A 298 -22.15 10.19 14.01
N PRO A 299 -23.31 9.95 14.68
CA PRO A 299 -23.71 8.60 15.06
C PRO A 299 -23.88 7.63 13.89
N GLN A 300 -24.21 8.12 12.69
CA GLN A 300 -24.40 7.30 11.51
C GLN A 300 -23.07 6.67 11.05
N CYS A 301 -21.93 7.30 11.35
CA CYS A 301 -20.61 6.78 11.02
C CYS A 301 -20.19 5.55 11.82
N TYR A 302 -20.90 5.21 12.91
CA TYR A 302 -20.67 4.02 13.74
C TYR A 302 -21.53 2.81 13.33
N GLY A 303 -22.45 2.99 12.38
CA GLY A 303 -23.30 1.92 11.89
C GLY A 303 -22.58 1.03 10.86
N ASP A 304 -23.36 0.29 10.06
CA ASP A 304 -22.85 -0.56 8.98
C ASP A 304 -22.41 0.27 7.77
N GLN A 305 -21.35 1.05 7.94
CA GLN A 305 -20.74 1.87 6.91
C GLN A 305 -19.36 1.30 6.47
N SER A 306 -19.07 0.06 6.80
CA SER A 306 -17.75 -0.56 6.58
C SER A 306 -17.31 -0.65 5.11
N LEU A 307 -18.22 -0.44 4.17
CA LEU A 307 -17.93 -0.44 2.73
C LEU A 307 -17.70 0.98 2.16
N THR A 308 -17.78 1.99 3.02
CA THR A 308 -17.49 3.41 2.71
C THR A 308 -16.42 3.88 3.68
N PHE A 309 -15.39 4.54 3.19
CA PHE A 309 -14.24 4.94 3.99
C PHE A 309 -13.65 6.25 3.48
N MET A 310 -12.82 6.88 4.31
CA MET A 310 -12.00 8.00 3.88
C MET A 310 -10.63 7.51 3.41
N LEU A 311 -10.15 8.05 2.30
CA LEU A 311 -8.77 7.97 1.86
C LEU A 311 -8.04 9.25 2.32
N GLY A 312 -7.23 9.12 3.37
CA GLY A 312 -6.78 10.27 4.14
C GLY A 312 -7.95 11.01 4.76
N SER A 313 -7.80 12.31 4.97
CA SER A 313 -8.87 13.19 5.48
C SER A 313 -9.73 13.82 4.38
N SER A 314 -9.34 13.68 3.11
CA SER A 314 -9.85 14.49 2.00
C SER A 314 -10.85 13.79 1.10
N ILE A 315 -10.78 12.47 0.91
CA ILE A 315 -11.58 11.76 -0.09
C ILE A 315 -12.43 10.68 0.56
N LEU A 316 -13.75 10.77 0.40
CA LEU A 316 -14.67 9.68 0.73
C LEU A 316 -14.76 8.74 -0.47
N VAL A 317 -14.63 7.43 -0.22
CA VAL A 317 -14.67 6.36 -1.21
C VAL A 317 -15.82 5.41 -0.91
N ALA A 318 -16.67 5.16 -1.90
CA ALA A 318 -17.80 4.23 -1.78
C ALA A 318 -17.74 3.18 -2.89
N SER A 319 -16.87 2.19 -2.74
CA SER A 319 -16.65 1.14 -3.74
C SER A 319 -17.94 0.41 -4.13
N VAL A 320 -18.08 0.08 -5.42
CA VAL A 320 -19.16 -0.78 -5.92
C VAL A 320 -18.74 -2.24 -5.70
N VAL A 321 -19.44 -2.92 -4.82
CA VAL A 321 -19.07 -4.27 -4.35
C VAL A 321 -20.19 -5.32 -4.50
N GLU A 322 -21.19 -4.99 -5.30
CA GLU A 322 -22.30 -5.90 -5.64
C GLU A 322 -22.28 -6.20 -7.13
N LYS A 323 -22.48 -7.49 -7.47
CA LYS A 323 -22.56 -7.94 -8.85
C LYS A 323 -23.74 -7.29 -9.58
N GLY A 324 -23.48 -6.72 -10.75
CA GLY A 324 -24.50 -6.14 -11.61
C GLY A 324 -25.18 -4.89 -11.03
N ALA A 325 -24.59 -4.27 -10.02
CA ALA A 325 -25.14 -3.06 -9.41
C ALA A 325 -25.43 -1.97 -10.45
N LYS A 326 -26.60 -1.33 -10.33
CA LYS A 326 -27.02 -0.19 -11.15
C LYS A 326 -27.07 1.09 -10.34
N THR A 327 -27.10 0.97 -9.02
CA THR A 327 -27.06 2.08 -8.09
C THR A 327 -26.12 1.74 -6.92
N ARG A 328 -25.63 2.79 -6.26
CA ARG A 328 -24.86 2.71 -5.01
C ARG A 328 -25.43 3.69 -4.01
N THR A 329 -25.92 3.18 -2.89
CA THR A 329 -26.38 3.99 -1.76
C THR A 329 -25.20 4.39 -0.90
N ILE A 330 -25.06 5.68 -0.59
CA ILE A 330 -23.88 6.24 0.09
C ILE A 330 -24.36 7.19 1.19
N TYR A 331 -23.90 6.99 2.41
CA TYR A 331 -24.05 7.99 3.47
C TYR A 331 -22.93 9.02 3.36
N LEU A 332 -23.27 10.28 3.26
CA LEU A 332 -22.34 11.40 3.28
C LEU A 332 -22.31 11.97 4.71
N PRO A 333 -21.17 11.85 5.46
CA PRO A 333 -21.07 12.31 6.84
C PRO A 333 -21.48 13.76 7.04
N ASN A 334 -22.13 14.02 8.19
CA ASN A 334 -22.63 15.34 8.55
C ASN A 334 -21.48 16.32 8.86
N GLY A 335 -21.74 17.60 8.72
CA GLY A 335 -20.81 18.70 9.06
C GLY A 335 -19.86 19.08 7.94
N SER A 336 -20.02 18.52 6.73
CA SER A 336 -19.22 18.84 5.54
C SER A 336 -20.10 18.99 4.30
N THR A 337 -19.60 19.71 3.32
CA THR A 337 -20.05 19.62 1.91
C THR A 337 -19.18 18.62 1.18
N TRP A 338 -19.77 17.82 0.31
CA TRP A 338 -19.12 16.77 -0.44
C TRP A 338 -19.23 17.03 -1.93
N TYR A 339 -18.12 16.97 -2.65
CA TYR A 339 -18.06 17.24 -4.08
C TYR A 339 -17.82 15.94 -4.85
N ASP A 340 -18.75 15.55 -5.75
CA ASP A 340 -18.62 14.32 -6.53
C ASP A 340 -17.50 14.46 -7.57
N MET A 341 -16.45 13.67 -7.42
CA MET A 341 -15.30 13.70 -8.34
C MET A 341 -15.62 13.14 -9.74
N ASN A 342 -16.78 12.52 -9.93
CA ASN A 342 -17.20 11.91 -11.20
C ASN A 342 -18.33 12.68 -11.89
N ASP A 343 -18.86 13.75 -11.26
CA ASP A 343 -19.95 14.56 -11.76
C ASP A 343 -19.59 16.06 -11.62
N ASP A 344 -18.50 16.43 -12.24
CA ASP A 344 -17.98 17.80 -12.31
C ASP A 344 -17.98 18.54 -10.95
N PHE A 345 -17.57 17.83 -9.93
CA PHE A 345 -17.56 18.31 -8.54
C PHE A 345 -18.90 18.83 -8.04
N ARG A 346 -20.00 18.25 -8.51
CA ARG A 346 -21.35 18.57 -8.03
C ARG A 346 -21.41 18.49 -6.50
N PRO A 347 -21.88 19.56 -5.81
CA PRO A 347 -21.92 19.59 -4.35
C PRO A 347 -23.12 18.83 -3.77
N TYR A 348 -22.88 18.14 -2.65
CA TYR A 348 -23.89 17.50 -1.80
C TYR A 348 -23.70 17.96 -0.36
N THR A 349 -24.78 18.30 0.32
CA THR A 349 -24.74 18.57 1.75
C THR A 349 -24.55 17.26 2.53
N GLY A 350 -23.68 17.24 3.54
CA GLY A 350 -23.53 16.09 4.43
C GLY A 350 -24.75 15.85 5.33
N GLY A 351 -24.73 14.74 6.08
CA GLY A 351 -25.83 14.30 6.96
C GLY A 351 -26.97 13.62 6.20
N GLN A 352 -26.77 13.17 4.98
CA GLN A 352 -27.79 12.51 4.17
C GLN A 352 -27.27 11.24 3.49
N THR A 353 -28.21 10.38 3.14
CA THR A 353 -27.95 9.22 2.29
C THR A 353 -28.39 9.56 0.87
N ILE A 354 -27.53 9.34 -0.10
CA ILE A 354 -27.81 9.52 -1.52
C ILE A 354 -27.77 8.17 -2.23
N GLU A 355 -28.44 8.09 -3.37
CA GLU A 355 -28.33 6.97 -4.29
C GLU A 355 -27.79 7.46 -5.63
N LEU A 356 -26.65 6.92 -6.06
CA LEU A 356 -26.02 7.25 -7.33
C LEU A 356 -26.22 6.13 -8.35
N PRO A 357 -26.52 6.46 -9.61
CA PRO A 357 -26.42 5.50 -10.69
C PRO A 357 -24.96 5.07 -10.88
N VAL A 358 -24.73 3.78 -11.13
CA VAL A 358 -23.40 3.25 -11.37
C VAL A 358 -23.38 2.28 -12.55
N ASP A 359 -22.29 2.28 -13.25
CA ASP A 359 -21.94 1.37 -14.33
C ASP A 359 -20.55 0.73 -14.11
N LEU A 360 -20.01 0.05 -15.09
CA LEU A 360 -18.69 -0.59 -14.98
C LEU A 360 -17.52 0.40 -14.86
N ALA A 361 -17.70 1.64 -15.33
CA ALA A 361 -16.67 2.68 -15.20
C ALA A 361 -16.69 3.36 -13.83
N SER A 362 -17.80 3.28 -13.11
CA SER A 362 -18.05 4.08 -11.90
C SER A 362 -17.16 3.68 -10.73
N MET A 363 -16.47 4.67 -10.17
CA MET A 363 -15.71 4.63 -8.92
C MET A 363 -16.15 5.80 -8.04
N PRO A 364 -17.28 5.68 -7.29
CA PRO A 364 -17.81 6.81 -6.52
C PRO A 364 -16.81 7.33 -5.48
N MET A 365 -16.39 8.57 -5.65
CA MET A 365 -15.46 9.29 -4.77
C MET A 365 -15.93 10.74 -4.62
N PHE A 366 -15.78 11.27 -3.41
CA PHE A 366 -16.18 12.63 -3.07
C PHE A 366 -15.05 13.35 -2.36
N LEU A 367 -14.78 14.59 -2.77
CA LEU A 367 -13.93 15.48 -2.02
C LEU A 367 -14.70 16.10 -0.86
N ARG A 368 -14.06 16.15 0.30
CA ARG A 368 -14.55 16.90 1.46
C ARG A 368 -14.33 18.40 1.24
N ASP A 369 -15.14 19.25 1.82
CA ASP A 369 -15.04 20.73 1.76
C ASP A 369 -13.78 21.34 2.38
N THR A 370 -12.92 20.52 2.97
CA THR A 370 -11.57 20.86 3.47
C THR A 370 -10.48 20.16 2.68
N ALA A 371 -10.80 19.56 1.54
CA ALA A 371 -9.86 18.70 0.83
C ALA A 371 -8.73 19.49 0.19
N VAL A 372 -7.52 18.97 0.34
CA VAL A 372 -6.35 19.28 -0.48
C VAL A 372 -5.78 17.96 -0.97
N VAL A 373 -5.81 17.73 -2.28
CA VAL A 373 -5.38 16.48 -2.90
C VAL A 373 -4.35 16.78 -3.99
N THR A 374 -3.16 16.21 -3.85
CA THR A 374 -2.09 16.34 -4.84
C THR A 374 -2.15 15.17 -5.83
N MET A 375 -2.17 15.48 -7.11
CA MET A 375 -2.20 14.50 -8.20
C MET A 375 -1.10 14.83 -9.21
N THR A 376 -0.84 13.93 -10.13
CA THR A 376 0.04 14.18 -11.27
C THR A 376 -0.66 13.87 -12.58
N GLU A 377 -0.04 14.25 -13.68
CA GLU A 377 -0.44 13.81 -15.03
C GLU A 377 -0.28 12.30 -15.21
N ASP A 378 -0.72 11.77 -16.35
CA ASP A 378 -0.52 10.35 -16.67
C ASP A 378 0.96 10.03 -16.85
N ILE A 379 1.53 9.27 -15.91
CA ILE A 379 2.87 8.70 -16.00
C ILE A 379 2.77 7.19 -16.27
N HIS A 380 3.71 6.64 -17.02
CA HIS A 380 3.70 5.23 -17.40
C HIS A 380 4.69 4.38 -16.60
N HIS A 381 5.74 5.03 -16.07
CA HIS A 381 6.81 4.32 -15.38
C HIS A 381 7.46 5.19 -14.32
N ILE A 382 7.16 4.92 -13.07
CA ILE A 382 7.59 5.71 -11.89
C ILE A 382 9.09 6.02 -11.83
N LEU A 383 9.96 5.09 -12.28
CA LEU A 383 11.42 5.28 -12.25
C LEU A 383 11.98 5.97 -13.50
N LYS A 384 11.18 6.11 -14.55
CA LYS A 384 11.61 6.68 -15.84
C LYS A 384 10.92 7.98 -16.17
N ASP A 385 9.70 8.14 -15.69
CA ASP A 385 8.88 9.33 -15.89
C ASP A 385 8.91 10.17 -14.61
N PRO A 386 9.80 11.16 -14.50
CA PRO A 386 9.85 12.00 -13.31
C PRO A 386 8.56 12.79 -13.16
N LEU A 387 8.16 13.03 -11.93
CA LEU A 387 7.03 13.89 -11.59
C LEU A 387 7.39 15.34 -11.98
N ARG A 388 6.85 15.83 -13.11
CA ARG A 388 7.16 17.18 -13.62
C ARG A 388 6.07 18.19 -13.34
N HIS A 389 4.84 17.73 -13.24
CA HIS A 389 3.67 18.56 -13.00
C HIS A 389 2.87 18.04 -11.82
N LEU A 390 2.38 18.95 -10.99
CA LEU A 390 1.55 18.65 -9.84
C LEU A 390 0.20 19.36 -9.98
N ASP A 391 -0.89 18.59 -10.05
CA ASP A 391 -2.26 19.07 -9.90
C ASP A 391 -2.62 19.11 -8.42
N ILE A 392 -3.16 20.19 -7.93
CA ILE A 392 -3.62 20.35 -6.56
C ILE A 392 -5.11 20.68 -6.56
N LEU A 393 -5.94 19.71 -6.20
CA LEU A 393 -7.38 19.92 -6.02
C LEU A 393 -7.62 20.47 -4.63
N ILE A 394 -8.28 21.63 -4.54
CA ILE A 394 -8.58 22.31 -3.28
C ILE A 394 -10.07 22.61 -3.21
N ALA A 395 -10.78 22.04 -2.23
CA ALA A 395 -12.12 22.47 -1.85
C ALA A 395 -12.00 23.46 -0.68
N ALA A 396 -12.27 24.75 -0.97
CA ALA A 396 -11.88 25.87 -0.12
C ALA A 396 -13.06 26.51 0.64
N GLU A 397 -14.04 25.70 1.08
CA GLU A 397 -15.16 26.21 1.89
C GLU A 397 -14.74 26.49 3.34
N ASN A 398 -13.73 25.81 3.83
CA ASN A 398 -13.22 25.91 5.19
C ASN A 398 -11.70 25.95 5.20
N ASP A 399 -11.13 26.46 6.31
CA ASP A 399 -9.69 26.41 6.53
C ASP A 399 -9.19 24.97 6.55
N SER A 400 -8.06 24.74 5.89
CA SER A 400 -7.48 23.41 5.83
C SER A 400 -5.95 23.45 5.67
N THR A 401 -5.31 22.35 5.96
CA THR A 401 -3.87 22.18 5.74
C THR A 401 -3.58 20.75 5.31
N PHE A 402 -2.71 20.62 4.31
CA PHE A 402 -2.18 19.34 3.87
C PHE A 402 -0.67 19.45 3.70
N VAL A 403 0.05 18.36 3.96
CA VAL A 403 1.49 18.29 3.75
C VAL A 403 1.78 17.41 2.56
N TRP A 404 2.20 18.01 1.46
CA TRP A 404 2.77 17.26 0.34
C TRP A 404 4.22 16.91 0.68
N TYR A 405 4.54 15.61 0.62
CA TYR A 405 5.86 15.05 0.89
C TYR A 405 6.45 14.44 -0.37
N ASP A 406 7.74 14.69 -0.61
CA ASP A 406 8.49 14.15 -1.73
C ASP A 406 9.94 13.83 -1.32
N ASP A 407 10.51 12.78 -1.86
CA ASP A 407 11.92 12.39 -1.74
C ASP A 407 12.31 11.49 -2.94
N ASP A 408 13.49 10.89 -2.93
CA ASP A 408 13.94 10.03 -4.02
C ASP A 408 13.21 8.66 -4.13
N GLY A 409 12.37 8.31 -3.15
CA GLY A 409 11.57 7.08 -3.11
C GLY A 409 12.34 5.78 -2.85
N HIS A 410 13.67 5.79 -2.78
CA HIS A 410 14.47 4.57 -2.70
C HIS A 410 15.62 4.58 -1.69
N SER A 411 16.18 5.74 -1.34
CA SER A 411 17.27 5.83 -0.36
C SER A 411 16.76 6.12 1.05
N GLU A 412 17.67 6.05 2.03
CA GLU A 412 17.43 6.47 3.41
C GLU A 412 17.88 7.91 3.69
N GLN A 413 18.28 8.69 2.69
CA GLN A 413 18.76 10.07 2.84
C GLN A 413 17.72 11.01 3.47
N TYR A 414 16.44 10.66 3.42
CA TYR A 414 15.38 11.39 4.12
C TYR A 414 15.65 11.50 5.64
N LYS A 415 16.36 10.54 6.24
CA LYS A 415 16.79 10.58 7.65
C LYS A 415 17.80 11.70 7.93
N ASP A 416 18.55 12.08 6.90
CA ASP A 416 19.56 13.15 6.94
C ASP A 416 19.01 14.48 6.42
N GLY A 417 17.68 14.60 6.29
CA GLY A 417 16.99 15.82 5.88
C GLY A 417 16.85 15.98 4.36
N VAL A 418 17.25 14.98 3.55
CA VAL A 418 17.07 15.03 2.08
C VAL A 418 15.65 14.59 1.72
N TYR A 419 14.72 15.48 1.96
CA TYR A 419 13.30 15.39 1.58
C TYR A 419 12.78 16.79 1.22
N ALA A 420 11.66 16.87 0.52
CA ALA A 420 10.86 18.06 0.33
C ALA A 420 9.51 17.88 1.05
N LYS A 421 9.17 18.82 1.90
CA LYS A 421 7.89 18.84 2.63
C LYS A 421 7.26 20.21 2.44
N THR A 422 6.15 20.27 1.72
CA THR A 422 5.44 21.51 1.45
C THR A 422 4.10 21.48 2.18
N ALA A 423 3.96 22.34 3.19
CA ALA A 423 2.68 22.60 3.81
C ALA A 423 1.84 23.50 2.88
N ILE A 424 0.65 23.02 2.52
CA ILE A 424 -0.35 23.73 1.72
C ILE A 424 -1.45 24.14 2.67
N ALA A 425 -1.45 25.40 3.07
CA ALA A 425 -2.44 25.95 4.00
C ALA A 425 -3.47 26.79 3.25
N VAL A 426 -4.73 26.49 3.45
CA VAL A 426 -5.87 27.19 2.85
C VAL A 426 -6.60 27.96 3.94
N THR A 427 -6.77 29.25 3.76
CA THR A 427 -7.63 30.09 4.58
C THR A 427 -8.84 30.51 3.73
N ALA A 428 -10.01 30.01 4.13
CA ALA A 428 -11.26 30.29 3.44
C ALA A 428 -11.81 31.68 3.82
N GLY A 429 -12.59 32.29 2.93
CA GLY A 429 -13.22 33.59 3.18
C GLY A 429 -13.65 34.30 1.90
N GLU A 430 -13.94 35.61 2.02
CA GLU A 430 -14.19 36.46 0.84
C GLU A 430 -13.01 36.50 -0.12
N GLN A 431 -11.80 36.36 0.43
CA GLN A 431 -10.56 36.13 -0.29
C GLN A 431 -10.00 34.80 0.20
N THR A 432 -10.04 33.81 -0.63
CA THR A 432 -9.36 32.53 -0.34
C THR A 432 -7.86 32.72 -0.50
N LYS A 433 -7.10 32.39 0.55
CA LYS A 433 -5.64 32.46 0.54
C LYS A 433 -5.05 31.05 0.61
N ILE A 434 -4.15 30.75 -0.32
CA ILE A 434 -3.42 29.49 -0.36
C ILE A 434 -1.93 29.79 -0.14
N CYS A 435 -1.35 29.22 0.90
CA CYS A 435 0.06 29.40 1.23
C CYS A 435 0.82 28.09 1.08
N PHE A 436 1.96 28.16 0.42
CA PHE A 436 2.92 27.06 0.28
C PHE A 436 4.13 27.34 1.13
N VAL A 437 4.44 26.46 2.08
CA VAL A 437 5.61 26.59 2.95
C VAL A 437 6.46 25.34 2.82
N ALA A 438 7.57 25.48 2.09
CA ALA A 438 8.50 24.38 1.81
C ALA A 438 9.56 24.23 2.92
N GLN A 439 9.92 23.00 3.21
CA GLN A 439 10.98 22.60 4.13
C GLN A 439 11.76 21.41 3.55
N GLY A 440 13.00 21.22 4.00
CA GLY A 440 13.90 20.17 3.53
C GLY A 440 14.80 20.66 2.40
N ASN A 441 15.67 19.78 1.91
CA ASN A 441 16.70 20.14 0.93
C ASN A 441 16.72 19.20 -0.30
N TYR A 442 15.72 18.33 -0.45
CA TYR A 442 15.51 17.55 -1.67
C TYR A 442 15.01 18.45 -2.79
N GLN A 443 15.63 18.33 -3.95
CA GLN A 443 15.20 19.04 -5.15
C GLN A 443 14.15 18.17 -5.88
N SER A 444 12.88 18.46 -5.63
CA SER A 444 11.79 17.80 -6.36
C SER A 444 11.93 18.01 -7.87
N THR A 445 11.52 17.03 -8.64
CA THR A 445 11.51 17.11 -10.11
C THR A 445 10.33 17.91 -10.65
N VAL A 446 9.41 18.35 -9.80
CA VAL A 446 8.25 19.19 -10.15
C VAL A 446 8.71 20.55 -10.65
N GLN A 447 8.27 20.92 -11.86
CA GLN A 447 8.62 22.17 -12.55
C GLN A 447 7.44 23.13 -12.64
N SER A 448 6.21 22.60 -12.60
CA SER A 448 4.98 23.39 -12.68
C SER A 448 3.90 22.80 -11.78
N LEU A 449 2.95 23.63 -11.40
CA LEU A 449 1.78 23.19 -10.65
C LEU A 449 0.52 23.89 -11.17
N THR A 450 -0.60 23.18 -11.10
CA THR A 450 -1.95 23.72 -11.34
C THR A 450 -2.76 23.58 -10.05
N VAL A 451 -3.34 24.68 -9.60
CA VAL A 451 -4.31 24.68 -8.50
C VAL A 451 -5.71 24.71 -9.10
N LYS A 452 -6.48 23.63 -8.89
CA LYS A 452 -7.89 23.55 -9.22
C LYS A 452 -8.70 23.86 -7.97
N LEU A 453 -9.27 25.07 -7.93
CA LEU A 453 -10.11 25.52 -6.83
C LEU A 453 -11.56 25.10 -7.08
N ILE A 454 -12.11 24.32 -6.17
CA ILE A 454 -13.50 23.83 -6.21
C ILE A 454 -14.29 24.64 -5.18
N SER A 455 -15.36 25.29 -5.63
CA SER A 455 -16.22 26.12 -4.78
C SER A 455 -17.67 25.95 -5.18
N LYS A 456 -18.57 25.98 -4.18
CA LYS A 456 -20.00 25.77 -4.36
C LYS A 456 -20.71 26.94 -5.08
N ASP A 457 -20.31 28.17 -4.77
CA ASP A 457 -21.15 29.31 -5.07
C ASP A 457 -20.43 30.48 -5.78
N LYS A 458 -19.13 30.46 -5.95
CA LYS A 458 -18.35 31.64 -6.39
C LYS A 458 -17.17 31.29 -7.27
N GLY A 459 -17.14 31.89 -8.45
CA GLY A 459 -15.90 31.97 -9.22
C GLY A 459 -14.99 33.10 -8.73
N ALA A 460 -13.71 32.99 -9.01
CA ALA A 460 -12.76 34.04 -8.71
C ALA A 460 -12.95 35.26 -9.65
N TYR A 461 -12.95 36.45 -9.12
CA TYR A 461 -12.91 37.69 -9.94
C TYR A 461 -11.48 38.07 -10.31
N TRP A 462 -10.52 37.64 -9.53
CA TRP A 462 -9.07 37.82 -9.73
C TRP A 462 -8.28 36.78 -8.99
N VAL A 463 -7.10 36.52 -9.49
CA VAL A 463 -6.09 35.66 -8.84
C VAL A 463 -4.77 36.40 -8.80
N ALA A 464 -4.05 36.31 -7.69
CA ALA A 464 -2.73 36.87 -7.54
C ALA A 464 -1.75 35.84 -6.99
N LEU A 465 -0.51 35.89 -7.46
CA LEU A 465 0.63 35.15 -6.91
C LEU A 465 1.61 36.17 -6.32
N ASP A 466 1.93 36.02 -5.04
CA ASP A 466 2.84 36.95 -4.31
C ASP A 466 2.48 38.42 -4.51
N ASN A 467 1.20 38.75 -4.39
CA ASN A 467 0.61 40.09 -4.62
C ASN A 467 0.67 40.60 -6.07
N THR A 468 1.09 39.79 -7.02
CA THR A 468 1.06 40.13 -8.44
C THR A 468 -0.17 39.52 -9.10
N LEU A 469 -1.02 40.35 -9.69
CA LEU A 469 -2.22 39.88 -10.41
C LEU A 469 -1.82 39.00 -11.58
N LEU A 470 -2.44 37.83 -11.65
CA LEU A 470 -2.27 36.91 -12.76
C LEU A 470 -3.26 37.24 -13.89
N LYS A 471 -2.82 37.01 -15.13
CA LYS A 471 -3.65 37.16 -16.31
C LYS A 471 -4.77 36.12 -16.32
N GLN A 472 -5.99 36.59 -16.55
CA GLN A 472 -7.14 35.71 -16.84
C GLN A 472 -7.12 35.32 -18.32
N PHE A 473 -7.32 34.04 -18.57
CA PHE A 473 -7.56 33.50 -19.91
C PHE A 473 -9.02 33.06 -20.04
N ILE A 474 -9.58 33.13 -21.26
CA ILE A 474 -10.94 32.70 -21.57
C ILE A 474 -10.90 31.33 -22.28
N ILE A 475 -9.82 31.07 -22.98
CA ILE A 475 -9.59 29.83 -23.73
C ILE A 475 -8.55 29.01 -23.02
N GLN A 476 -8.86 27.74 -22.79
CA GLN A 476 -7.98 26.80 -22.08
C GLN A 476 -6.63 26.62 -22.80
N ASP A 477 -6.65 26.44 -24.12
CA ASP A 477 -5.42 26.26 -24.91
C ASP A 477 -4.45 27.45 -24.77
N ASP A 478 -4.99 28.68 -24.69
CA ASP A 478 -4.17 29.89 -24.48
C ASP A 478 -3.56 29.94 -23.08
N TRP A 479 -4.28 29.42 -22.08
CA TRP A 479 -3.79 29.31 -20.72
C TRP A 479 -2.72 28.22 -20.60
N GLU A 480 -2.92 27.05 -21.21
CA GLU A 480 -1.95 25.96 -21.23
C GLU A 480 -0.63 26.32 -21.92
N ALA A 481 -0.69 27.24 -22.89
CA ALA A 481 0.48 27.77 -23.58
C ALA A 481 1.23 28.87 -22.79
N ALA A 482 0.69 29.34 -21.66
CA ALA A 482 1.24 30.46 -20.89
C ALA A 482 2.08 29.96 -19.71
N ASP A 483 3.12 30.73 -19.34
CA ASP A 483 3.95 30.44 -18.15
C ASP A 483 3.18 30.58 -16.83
N SER A 484 2.17 31.48 -16.80
CA SER A 484 1.32 31.69 -15.62
C SER A 484 0.02 32.37 -15.98
N GLY A 485 -1.03 32.11 -15.22
CA GLY A 485 -2.35 32.70 -15.41
C GLY A 485 -3.43 31.85 -14.78
N TRP A 486 -4.67 32.20 -15.04
CA TRP A 486 -5.83 31.43 -14.58
C TRP A 486 -6.98 31.49 -15.57
N TYR A 487 -7.86 30.48 -15.53
CA TYR A 487 -9.07 30.42 -16.32
C TYR A 487 -10.19 29.75 -15.52
N TYR A 488 -11.44 29.87 -16.03
CA TYR A 488 -12.56 29.08 -15.55
C TYR A 488 -12.68 27.81 -16.36
N ASP A 489 -12.75 26.68 -15.68
CA ASP A 489 -13.15 25.39 -16.22
C ASP A 489 -14.70 25.34 -16.11
N LEU A 490 -15.41 25.70 -17.21
CA LEU A 490 -16.87 25.88 -17.27
C LEU A 490 -17.58 24.58 -17.65
#